data_9c42273f44cf560983039cb5650ed99d
#
_entry.id   9c42273f44cf560983039cb5650ed99d
#
_cell.length_a   1.000
_cell.length_b   1.000
_cell.length_c   1.000
_cell.angle_alpha   90.00
_cell.angle_beta   90.00
_cell.angle_gamma   90.00
#
_symmetry.space_group_name_H-M   'P 1'
#
loop_
_entity.id
_entity.type
_entity.pdbx_description
1 polymer ?
#
loop_
_entity_poly.entity_id
_entity_poly.type
_entity_poly.pdbx_seq_one_letter_code
_entity_poly.pdbx_strand_id
1 'polypeptide(L)'
;MPVSQEPERAAAPDVPHVDGETHHHHSHGAASRHVGGHHLLSVEGLSVSFTMYDSNAPFWRAGRVRSEVLHDLSLSVHVGEILAVVGASGSGKTVLADALMGRWDQNMEVRGRIWFDGAQKDADSLRALAGHGISLVPQGVGNLDPLMRVGEQVRGAARGATREARRADADRRAARQRELFLAYGLDPQVEWMYPHELSGGMARRVLLMCALMDEPRLIIADEPTPGLDLDLAVHALDDLRGFADAGGGVLLITHDIELALRVADRVAVFSDGTIVEETGVENFASAGTLRHPFSRALWRAMPGHEFAVAAGAAGEGDE
;
A
#
# COMPACT_ATOMS: atom_id res chain seq x y z
N MET A 1 -48.12 -62.99 -20.17
CA MET A 1 -46.71 -62.87 -19.82
C MET A 1 -45.99 -62.19 -20.97
N PRO A 2 -45.55 -60.93 -20.82
CA PRO A 2 -44.37 -60.52 -21.50
C PRO A 2 -43.36 -59.97 -20.50
N VAL A 3 -42.13 -60.24 -20.84
CA VAL A 3 -40.87 -59.97 -20.13
C VAL A 3 -40.59 -58.49 -20.15
N SER A 4 -40.32 -57.91 -18.97
CA SER A 4 -39.85 -56.55 -18.78
C SER A 4 -38.39 -56.44 -19.19
N GLN A 5 -38.07 -55.54 -20.14
CA GLN A 5 -36.73 -55.07 -20.43
C GLN A 5 -36.46 -53.81 -19.63
N GLU A 6 -35.40 -53.84 -18.80
CA GLU A 6 -34.81 -52.65 -18.19
C GLU A 6 -34.08 -51.79 -19.23
N PRO A 7 -34.18 -50.47 -19.15
CA PRO A 7 -33.36 -49.61 -19.98
C PRO A 7 -31.94 -49.44 -19.42
N GLU A 8 -30.99 -49.68 -20.28
CA GLU A 8 -29.56 -49.52 -20.19
C GLU A 8 -29.20 -48.08 -19.74
N ARG A 9 -28.47 -47.96 -18.64
CA ARG A 9 -27.90 -46.69 -18.16
C ARG A 9 -26.81 -46.23 -19.14
N ALA A 10 -27.07 -45.14 -19.85
CA ALA A 10 -26.07 -44.42 -20.61
C ALA A 10 -25.00 -43.86 -19.67
N ALA A 11 -23.74 -44.17 -19.94
CA ALA A 11 -22.56 -43.62 -19.26
C ALA A 11 -22.43 -42.12 -19.56
N ALA A 12 -22.26 -41.31 -18.51
CA ALA A 12 -21.93 -39.91 -18.64
C ALA A 12 -20.49 -39.77 -19.19
N PRO A 13 -20.22 -38.74 -20.03
CA PRO A 13 -18.89 -38.52 -20.53
C PRO A 13 -17.95 -38.03 -19.42
N ASP A 14 -16.79 -38.63 -19.38
CA ASP A 14 -15.64 -38.27 -18.56
C ASP A 14 -15.24 -36.81 -18.81
N VAL A 15 -15.37 -35.97 -17.78
CA VAL A 15 -14.86 -34.58 -17.79
C VAL A 15 -13.40 -34.66 -17.33
N PRO A 16 -12.44 -34.24 -18.14
CA PRO A 16 -11.04 -34.23 -17.71
C PRO A 16 -10.88 -33.21 -16.57
N HIS A 17 -10.41 -33.68 -15.42
CA HIS A 17 -9.87 -32.86 -14.35
C HIS A 17 -8.73 -32.03 -14.93
N VAL A 18 -8.91 -30.74 -15.02
CA VAL A 18 -7.83 -29.79 -15.27
C VAL A 18 -7.24 -29.45 -13.91
N ASP A 19 -6.27 -30.25 -13.48
CA ASP A 19 -5.33 -29.88 -12.43
C ASP A 19 -4.40 -28.83 -13.04
N GLY A 20 -4.70 -27.56 -12.78
CA GLY A 20 -3.96 -26.40 -13.25
C GLY A 20 -3.68 -25.44 -12.10
N GLU A 21 -3.23 -25.94 -10.95
CA GLU A 21 -2.54 -25.10 -9.97
C GLU A 21 -1.14 -24.80 -10.47
N THR A 22 -0.99 -23.76 -11.28
CA THR A 22 0.31 -23.18 -11.56
C THR A 22 0.75 -22.39 -10.32
N HIS A 23 1.36 -23.10 -9.38
CA HIS A 23 2.17 -22.48 -8.33
C HIS A 23 3.37 -21.81 -8.98
N HIS A 24 3.30 -20.49 -9.15
CA HIS A 24 4.47 -19.70 -9.51
C HIS A 24 5.43 -19.68 -8.32
N HIS A 25 6.40 -20.59 -8.33
CA HIS A 25 7.52 -20.55 -7.41
C HIS A 25 8.43 -19.38 -7.79
N HIS A 26 8.24 -18.23 -7.13
CA HIS A 26 9.31 -17.25 -7.06
C HIS A 26 10.40 -17.80 -6.13
N SER A 27 11.61 -17.95 -6.65
CA SER A 27 12.79 -18.34 -5.88
C SER A 27 13.20 -17.21 -4.94
N HIS A 28 12.51 -17.07 -3.81
CA HIS A 28 12.94 -16.19 -2.73
C HIS A 28 13.91 -16.98 -1.85
N GLY A 29 15.16 -16.53 -1.81
CA GLY A 29 16.17 -17.12 -0.94
C GLY A 29 15.85 -16.90 0.52
N ALA A 30 15.85 -18.00 1.27
CA ALA A 30 15.96 -18.19 2.72
C ALA A 30 14.86 -17.57 3.63
N ALA A 31 14.01 -18.49 4.12
CA ALA A 31 13.44 -18.55 5.47
C ALA A 31 12.98 -17.24 6.13
N SER A 32 11.99 -16.55 5.54
CA SER A 32 11.04 -15.81 6.30
C SER A 32 9.89 -16.76 6.70
N ARG A 33 9.28 -16.55 7.87
CA ARG A 33 8.09 -17.29 8.28
C ARG A 33 6.97 -17.02 7.27
N HIS A 34 6.93 -17.81 6.20
CA HIS A 34 5.77 -17.87 5.33
C HIS A 34 4.63 -18.50 6.15
N VAL A 35 3.85 -17.69 6.77
CA VAL A 35 2.48 -18.04 7.05
C VAL A 35 1.89 -18.23 5.66
N GLY A 36 1.51 -19.46 5.28
CA GLY A 36 0.95 -19.79 3.98
C GLY A 36 -0.33 -18.99 3.75
N GLY A 37 -0.19 -17.76 3.29
CA GLY A 37 -1.25 -16.78 3.13
C GLY A 37 -1.46 -16.45 1.66
N HIS A 38 -2.71 -16.36 1.26
CA HIS A 38 -3.12 -15.81 -0.03
C HIS A 38 -2.47 -14.44 -0.25
N HIS A 39 -1.80 -14.23 -1.39
CA HIS A 39 -1.38 -12.90 -1.82
C HIS A 39 -2.62 -12.01 -1.98
N LEU A 40 -2.75 -10.99 -1.13
CA LEU A 40 -3.81 -10.01 -1.23
C LEU A 40 -3.56 -9.06 -2.41
N LEU A 41 -2.30 -8.60 -2.52
CA LEU A 41 -1.79 -7.83 -3.65
C LEU A 41 -0.56 -8.53 -4.21
N SER A 42 -0.47 -8.66 -5.52
CA SER A 42 0.75 -9.07 -6.23
C SER A 42 1.00 -8.14 -7.41
N VAL A 43 2.22 -7.71 -7.55
CA VAL A 43 2.68 -6.83 -8.63
C VAL A 43 3.85 -7.50 -9.31
N GLU A 44 3.80 -7.62 -10.62
CA GLU A 44 4.82 -8.31 -11.42
C GLU A 44 5.29 -7.44 -12.57
N GLY A 45 6.58 -7.11 -12.58
CA GLY A 45 7.23 -6.39 -13.67
C GLY A 45 6.63 -5.02 -13.94
N LEU A 46 6.17 -4.31 -12.89
CA LEU A 46 5.53 -3.00 -13.03
C LEU A 46 6.55 -1.98 -13.50
N SER A 47 6.27 -1.38 -14.66
CA SER A 47 7.03 -0.25 -15.21
C SER A 47 6.07 0.90 -15.49
N VAL A 48 6.47 2.09 -15.07
CA VAL A 48 5.69 3.32 -15.25
C VAL A 48 6.56 4.38 -15.89
N SER A 49 6.08 4.94 -17.00
CA SER A 49 6.76 6.02 -17.67
C SER A 49 5.78 7.15 -18.03
N PHE A 50 6.32 8.37 -18.03
CA PHE A 50 5.58 9.56 -18.39
C PHE A 50 6.10 10.12 -19.72
N THR A 51 5.17 10.54 -20.58
CA THR A 51 5.48 11.27 -21.79
C THR A 51 5.33 12.76 -21.52
N MET A 52 6.43 13.49 -21.56
CA MET A 52 6.48 14.93 -21.31
C MET A 52 7.05 15.65 -22.54
N TYR A 53 6.77 16.95 -22.67
CA TYR A 53 7.46 17.78 -23.64
C TYR A 53 8.88 18.11 -23.13
N ASP A 54 9.84 18.12 -24.08
CA ASP A 54 11.20 18.53 -23.77
C ASP A 54 11.22 19.99 -23.30
N SER A 55 11.46 20.20 -21.99
CA SER A 55 11.51 21.52 -21.37
C SER A 55 12.73 22.36 -21.82
N ASN A 56 13.74 21.73 -22.42
CA ASN A 56 14.94 22.40 -22.92
C ASN A 56 14.76 22.94 -24.35
N ALA A 57 13.64 22.58 -25.03
CA ALA A 57 13.36 23.08 -26.38
C ALA A 57 12.27 24.17 -26.34
N PRO A 58 12.33 25.16 -27.25
CA PRO A 58 11.24 26.11 -27.43
C PRO A 58 9.92 25.37 -27.68
N PHE A 59 8.80 25.84 -27.12
CA PHE A 59 7.48 25.18 -27.18
C PHE A 59 7.08 24.69 -28.58
N TRP A 60 7.39 25.45 -29.65
CA TRP A 60 7.10 25.07 -31.04
C TRP A 60 8.03 24.03 -31.65
N ARG A 61 9.11 23.62 -30.92
CA ARG A 61 10.08 22.58 -31.31
C ARG A 61 10.21 21.49 -30.28
N ALA A 62 9.49 21.58 -29.13
CA ALA A 62 9.58 20.65 -28.06
C ALA A 62 9.13 19.26 -28.52
N GLY A 63 10.06 18.33 -28.65
CA GLY A 63 9.79 16.91 -28.84
C GLY A 63 9.14 16.29 -27.58
N ARG A 64 8.57 15.12 -27.75
CA ARG A 64 8.11 14.32 -26.58
C ARG A 64 9.28 13.49 -26.07
N VAL A 65 9.56 13.60 -24.78
CA VAL A 65 10.56 12.79 -24.07
C VAL A 65 9.81 11.82 -23.15
N ARG A 66 10.19 10.55 -23.20
CA ARG A 66 9.70 9.53 -22.27
C ARG A 66 10.65 9.45 -21.08
N SER A 67 10.12 9.60 -19.88
CA SER A 67 10.84 9.41 -18.61
C SER A 67 10.26 8.20 -17.90
N GLU A 68 11.05 7.17 -17.71
CA GLU A 68 10.69 5.99 -16.93
C GLU A 68 10.98 6.27 -15.45
N VAL A 69 9.96 6.10 -14.60
CA VAL A 69 10.03 6.36 -13.16
C VAL A 69 10.03 5.07 -12.37
N LEU A 70 9.27 4.06 -12.80
CA LEU A 70 9.34 2.70 -12.26
C LEU A 70 9.74 1.75 -13.38
N HIS A 71 10.59 0.77 -13.05
CA HIS A 71 11.03 -0.23 -14.01
C HIS A 71 11.15 -1.61 -13.35
N ASP A 72 10.51 -2.60 -13.97
CA ASP A 72 10.52 -4.02 -13.61
C ASP A 72 10.31 -4.29 -12.10
N LEU A 73 9.41 -3.51 -11.48
CA LEU A 73 9.14 -3.59 -10.05
C LEU A 73 8.20 -4.76 -9.76
N SER A 74 8.58 -5.60 -8.82
CA SER A 74 7.74 -6.71 -8.33
C SER A 74 7.68 -6.70 -6.82
N LEU A 75 6.49 -6.90 -6.26
CA LEU A 75 6.23 -7.00 -4.82
C LEU A 75 4.96 -7.79 -4.54
N SER A 76 4.79 -8.25 -3.31
CA SER A 76 3.53 -8.85 -2.86
C SER A 76 3.22 -8.46 -1.42
N VAL A 77 1.92 -8.28 -1.13
CA VAL A 77 1.38 -8.07 0.23
C VAL A 77 0.43 -9.22 0.54
N HIS A 78 0.59 -9.84 1.70
CA HIS A 78 -0.27 -10.93 2.16
C HIS A 78 -1.37 -10.41 3.10
N VAL A 79 -2.36 -11.24 3.32
CA VAL A 79 -3.37 -11.01 4.37
C VAL A 79 -2.68 -11.05 5.74
N GLY A 80 -2.97 -10.07 6.58
CA GLY A 80 -2.36 -9.96 7.91
C GLY A 80 -0.95 -9.36 7.93
N GLU A 81 -0.47 -8.85 6.80
CA GLU A 81 0.91 -8.38 6.63
C GLU A 81 1.00 -6.86 6.46
N ILE A 82 2.06 -6.29 7.00
CA ILE A 82 2.58 -4.97 6.64
C ILE A 82 3.87 -5.13 5.85
N LEU A 83 3.85 -4.83 4.54
CA LEU A 83 5.04 -4.65 3.74
C LEU A 83 5.43 -3.18 3.74
N ALA A 84 6.61 -2.86 4.28
CA ALA A 84 7.16 -1.51 4.22
C ALA A 84 8.02 -1.31 2.98
N VAL A 85 7.69 -0.34 2.13
CA VAL A 85 8.50 0.12 1.01
C VAL A 85 9.31 1.34 1.47
N VAL A 86 10.60 1.15 1.67
CA VAL A 86 11.50 2.17 2.22
C VAL A 86 12.52 2.62 1.17
N GLY A 87 12.85 3.91 1.13
CA GLY A 87 13.81 4.45 0.18
C GLY A 87 13.86 5.98 0.19
N ALA A 88 14.81 6.55 -0.56
CA ALA A 88 15.01 7.99 -0.62
C ALA A 88 13.75 8.75 -1.09
N SER A 89 13.61 10.01 -0.62
CA SER A 89 12.54 10.88 -1.11
C SER A 89 12.71 11.16 -2.60
N GLY A 90 11.60 11.26 -3.34
CA GLY A 90 11.63 11.51 -4.79
C GLY A 90 12.01 10.30 -5.65
N SER A 91 12.17 9.10 -5.10
CA SER A 91 12.57 7.90 -5.84
C SER A 91 11.45 7.28 -6.70
N GLY A 92 10.20 7.72 -6.59
CA GLY A 92 9.05 7.19 -7.35
C GLY A 92 8.01 6.43 -6.51
N LYS A 93 8.15 6.36 -5.18
CA LYS A 93 7.24 5.60 -4.31
C LYS A 93 5.77 6.05 -4.39
N THR A 94 5.52 7.35 -4.50
CA THR A 94 4.16 7.88 -4.70
C THR A 94 3.59 7.47 -6.05
N VAL A 95 4.43 7.36 -7.10
CA VAL A 95 4.00 6.85 -8.42
C VAL A 95 3.57 5.38 -8.32
N LEU A 96 4.22 4.58 -7.47
CA LEU A 96 3.78 3.22 -7.17
C LEU A 96 2.37 3.23 -6.53
N ALA A 97 2.14 4.08 -5.51
CA ALA A 97 0.82 4.21 -4.88
C ALA A 97 -0.26 4.61 -5.89
N ASP A 98 0.00 5.60 -6.76
CA ASP A 98 -0.94 6.04 -7.79
C ASP A 98 -1.21 4.95 -8.82
N ALA A 99 -0.19 4.20 -9.24
CA ALA A 99 -0.34 3.08 -10.15
C ALA A 99 -1.26 2.00 -9.57
N LEU A 100 -1.08 1.64 -8.30
CA LEU A 100 -1.88 0.64 -7.58
C LEU A 100 -3.32 1.12 -7.31
N MET A 101 -3.55 2.42 -7.22
CA MET A 101 -4.89 3.02 -7.10
C MET A 101 -5.60 3.17 -8.46
N GLY A 102 -4.96 2.78 -9.57
CA GLY A 102 -5.51 2.97 -10.91
C GLY A 102 -5.55 4.43 -11.37
N ARG A 103 -4.82 5.32 -10.72
CA ARG A 103 -4.70 6.74 -11.06
C ARG A 103 -3.70 6.93 -12.21
N TRP A 104 -4.11 6.50 -13.39
CA TRP A 104 -3.25 6.56 -14.57
C TRP A 104 -3.62 7.79 -15.40
N ASP A 105 -2.75 8.78 -15.40
CA ASP A 105 -2.90 10.00 -16.16
C ASP A 105 -2.76 9.74 -17.67
N GLN A 106 -3.26 10.66 -18.51
CA GLN A 106 -3.22 10.51 -19.97
C GLN A 106 -1.79 10.42 -20.55
N ASN A 107 -0.81 10.98 -19.87
CA ASN A 107 0.60 10.94 -20.23
C ASN A 107 1.39 9.82 -19.54
N MET A 108 0.71 8.99 -18.73
CA MET A 108 1.27 7.87 -17.99
C MET A 108 1.08 6.56 -18.77
N GLU A 109 2.14 5.84 -19.00
CA GLU A 109 2.13 4.49 -19.56
C GLU A 109 2.51 3.50 -18.48
N VAL A 110 1.61 2.56 -18.17
CA VAL A 110 1.80 1.52 -17.17
C VAL A 110 1.90 0.17 -17.85
N ARG A 111 2.94 -0.59 -17.57
CA ARG A 111 3.18 -1.95 -18.03
C ARG A 111 3.38 -2.87 -16.85
N GLY A 112 3.23 -4.18 -17.04
CA GLY A 112 3.31 -5.19 -16.00
C GLY A 112 1.93 -5.71 -15.62
N ARG A 113 1.84 -6.43 -14.52
CA ARG A 113 0.61 -7.07 -14.05
C ARG A 113 0.37 -6.74 -12.60
N ILE A 114 -0.86 -6.39 -12.27
CA ILE A 114 -1.31 -6.13 -10.90
C ILE A 114 -2.45 -7.11 -10.62
N TRP A 115 -2.34 -7.84 -9.53
CA TRP A 115 -3.32 -8.80 -9.05
C TRP A 115 -3.82 -8.37 -7.68
N PHE A 116 -5.12 -8.40 -7.50
CA PHE A 116 -5.74 -8.15 -6.20
C PHE A 116 -6.73 -9.26 -5.91
N ASP A 117 -6.55 -9.92 -4.76
CA ASP A 117 -7.39 -11.05 -4.34
C ASP A 117 -7.51 -12.14 -5.42
N GLY A 118 -6.36 -12.55 -5.98
CA GLY A 118 -6.27 -13.58 -7.01
C GLY A 118 -6.75 -13.20 -8.41
N ALA A 119 -7.27 -11.98 -8.62
CA ALA A 119 -7.74 -11.52 -9.92
C ALA A 119 -6.86 -10.40 -10.48
N GLN A 120 -6.45 -10.53 -11.74
CA GLN A 120 -5.71 -9.47 -12.44
C GLN A 120 -6.58 -8.23 -12.60
N LYS A 121 -6.00 -7.05 -12.40
CA LYS A 121 -6.68 -5.76 -12.43
C LYS A 121 -6.05 -4.84 -13.45
N ASP A 122 -6.89 -4.12 -14.18
CA ASP A 122 -6.56 -2.95 -14.99
C ASP A 122 -6.88 -1.65 -14.23
N ALA A 123 -6.62 -0.50 -14.85
CA ALA A 123 -6.86 0.79 -14.21
C ALA A 123 -8.31 0.99 -13.76
N ASP A 124 -9.29 0.57 -14.56
CA ASP A 124 -10.71 0.76 -14.25
C ASP A 124 -11.14 -0.12 -13.08
N SER A 125 -10.69 -1.37 -13.07
CA SER A 125 -10.91 -2.33 -11.97
C SER A 125 -10.26 -1.85 -10.66
N LEU A 126 -9.04 -1.28 -10.72
CA LEU A 126 -8.36 -0.71 -9.54
C LEU A 126 -9.12 0.52 -9.02
N ARG A 127 -9.53 1.44 -9.92
CA ARG A 127 -10.36 2.59 -9.52
C ARG A 127 -11.69 2.18 -8.90
N ALA A 128 -12.30 1.11 -9.41
CA ALA A 128 -13.53 0.58 -8.85
C ALA A 128 -13.35 0.01 -7.43
N LEU A 129 -12.14 -0.41 -7.05
CA LEU A 129 -11.81 -0.89 -5.71
C LEU A 129 -11.51 0.24 -4.72
N ALA A 130 -11.29 1.47 -5.21
CA ALA A 130 -10.91 2.60 -4.36
C ALA A 130 -11.96 2.86 -3.27
N GLY A 131 -11.50 2.94 -2.03
CA GLY A 131 -12.27 3.24 -0.83
C GLY A 131 -13.01 2.06 -0.20
N HIS A 132 -13.06 0.85 -0.82
CA HIS A 132 -13.71 -0.31 -0.22
C HIS A 132 -12.95 -1.63 -0.38
N GLY A 133 -12.16 -1.81 -1.41
CA GLY A 133 -11.21 -2.93 -1.55
C GLY A 133 -9.81 -2.48 -1.21
N ILE A 134 -9.41 -1.35 -1.78
CA ILE A 134 -8.12 -0.69 -1.56
C ILE A 134 -8.37 0.74 -1.12
N SER A 135 -7.79 1.17 -0.02
CA SER A 135 -7.81 2.56 0.44
C SER A 135 -6.42 3.17 0.44
N LEU A 136 -6.34 4.47 0.17
CA LEU A 136 -5.10 5.24 0.20
C LEU A 136 -5.13 6.22 1.36
N VAL A 137 -4.09 6.21 2.19
CA VAL A 137 -3.71 7.32 3.06
C VAL A 137 -2.65 8.13 2.32
N PRO A 138 -3.00 9.31 1.78
CA PRO A 138 -2.07 10.07 0.94
C PRO A 138 -1.06 10.86 1.78
N GLN A 139 0.08 11.19 1.19
CA GLN A 139 1.16 11.94 1.82
C GLN A 139 0.73 13.35 2.29
N GLY A 140 -0.07 14.03 1.50
CA GLY A 140 -0.40 15.44 1.74
C GLY A 140 -1.78 15.67 2.36
N VAL A 141 -1.86 16.53 3.38
CA VAL A 141 -3.15 17.00 3.92
C VAL A 141 -3.96 17.82 2.92
N GLY A 142 -3.33 18.31 1.84
CA GLY A 142 -3.99 18.98 0.72
C GLY A 142 -4.92 18.08 -0.10
N ASN A 143 -4.97 16.79 0.18
CA ASN A 143 -5.96 15.85 -0.37
C ASN A 143 -7.35 15.98 0.30
N LEU A 144 -7.46 16.71 1.41
CA LEU A 144 -8.74 17.10 1.96
C LEU A 144 -9.34 18.24 1.11
N ASP A 145 -10.62 18.14 0.76
CA ASP A 145 -11.35 19.20 0.05
C ASP A 145 -11.51 20.43 0.98
N PRO A 146 -10.89 21.58 0.66
CA PRO A 146 -10.95 22.76 1.51
C PRO A 146 -12.34 23.35 1.67
N LEU A 147 -13.27 23.00 0.79
CA LEU A 147 -14.66 23.53 0.79
C LEU A 147 -15.66 22.56 1.44
N MET A 148 -15.23 21.37 1.83
CA MET A 148 -16.09 20.36 2.44
C MET A 148 -15.76 20.20 3.93
N ARG A 149 -16.79 20.06 4.77
CA ARG A 149 -16.60 19.82 6.21
C ARG A 149 -15.94 18.48 6.48
N VAL A 150 -15.14 18.42 7.54
CA VAL A 150 -14.39 17.22 7.93
C VAL A 150 -15.29 16.00 8.09
N GLY A 151 -16.42 16.15 8.79
CA GLY A 151 -17.34 15.03 8.98
C GLY A 151 -17.94 14.51 7.68
N GLU A 152 -18.19 15.38 6.71
CA GLU A 152 -18.68 14.98 5.38
C GLU A 152 -17.61 14.21 4.59
N GLN A 153 -16.36 14.65 4.69
CA GLN A 153 -15.22 13.97 4.03
C GLN A 153 -14.98 12.59 4.63
N VAL A 154 -14.98 12.46 5.97
CA VAL A 154 -14.80 11.19 6.64
C VAL A 154 -15.94 10.22 6.29
N ARG A 155 -17.19 10.69 6.36
CA ARG A 155 -18.33 9.83 5.99
C ARG A 155 -18.34 9.44 4.52
N GLY A 156 -17.91 10.34 3.64
CA GLY A 156 -18.07 10.16 2.20
C GLY A 156 -19.53 10.06 1.77
N ALA A 157 -19.77 9.74 0.51
CA ALA A 157 -21.12 9.62 -0.04
C ALA A 157 -21.80 8.33 0.42
N ALA A 158 -23.05 8.42 0.88
CA ALA A 158 -23.86 7.25 1.21
C ALA A 158 -24.21 6.46 -0.05
N ARG A 159 -24.07 5.13 0.02
CA ARG A 159 -24.25 4.18 -1.07
C ARG A 159 -25.59 3.43 -0.93
N GLY A 160 -26.14 2.99 -2.05
CA GLY A 160 -27.35 2.19 -2.08
C GLY A 160 -28.19 2.42 -3.33
N ALA A 161 -28.87 1.38 -3.80
CA ALA A 161 -29.72 1.43 -4.98
C ALA A 161 -31.06 2.15 -4.71
N THR A 162 -31.56 2.07 -3.47
CA THR A 162 -32.81 2.70 -3.07
C THR A 162 -32.57 3.85 -2.09
N ARG A 163 -33.58 4.68 -1.86
CA ARG A 163 -33.53 5.78 -0.87
C ARG A 163 -33.35 5.24 0.55
N GLU A 164 -34.03 4.14 0.88
CA GLU A 164 -33.95 3.47 2.18
C GLU A 164 -32.56 2.90 2.41
N ALA A 165 -31.97 2.23 1.40
CA ALA A 165 -30.62 1.69 1.48
C ALA A 165 -29.57 2.80 1.68
N ARG A 166 -29.70 3.93 0.96
CA ARG A 166 -28.82 5.09 1.15
C ARG A 166 -28.95 5.71 2.53
N ARG A 167 -30.18 5.77 3.07
CA ARG A 167 -30.40 6.30 4.43
C ARG A 167 -29.76 5.38 5.49
N ALA A 168 -29.97 4.08 5.38
CA ALA A 168 -29.36 3.11 6.29
C ALA A 168 -27.81 3.16 6.23
N ASP A 169 -27.23 3.30 5.03
CA ASP A 169 -25.79 3.47 4.87
C ASP A 169 -25.30 4.79 5.46
N ALA A 170 -26.04 5.89 5.31
CA ALA A 170 -25.70 7.17 5.93
C ALA A 170 -25.69 7.09 7.46
N ASP A 171 -26.67 6.40 8.05
CA ASP A 171 -26.76 6.20 9.50
C ASP A 171 -25.59 5.33 10.01
N ARG A 172 -25.23 4.26 9.29
CA ARG A 172 -24.07 3.41 9.57
C ARG A 172 -22.76 4.20 9.51
N ARG A 173 -22.56 5.00 8.46
CA ARG A 173 -21.37 5.86 8.29
C ARG A 173 -21.26 6.92 9.38
N ALA A 174 -22.38 7.50 9.79
CA ALA A 174 -22.40 8.46 10.90
C ALA A 174 -22.04 7.79 12.24
N ALA A 175 -22.48 6.55 12.48
CA ALA A 175 -22.07 5.79 13.65
C ALA A 175 -20.57 5.48 13.61
N ARG A 176 -20.08 4.96 12.49
CA ARG A 176 -18.66 4.64 12.28
C ARG A 176 -17.76 5.86 12.41
N GLN A 177 -18.17 7.02 11.90
CA GLN A 177 -17.43 8.27 12.10
C GLN A 177 -17.25 8.58 13.58
N ARG A 178 -18.30 8.48 14.40
CA ARG A 178 -18.20 8.74 15.85
C ARG A 178 -17.22 7.79 16.55
N GLU A 179 -17.23 6.52 16.16
CA GLU A 179 -16.26 5.53 16.66
C GLU A 179 -14.83 5.92 16.29
N LEU A 180 -14.59 6.28 15.03
CA LEU A 180 -13.28 6.71 14.55
C LEU A 180 -12.82 8.00 15.25
N PHE A 181 -13.70 9.01 15.39
CA PHE A 181 -13.37 10.25 16.12
C PHE A 181 -12.93 9.96 17.55
N LEU A 182 -13.65 9.07 18.25
CA LEU A 182 -13.29 8.64 19.60
C LEU A 182 -11.96 7.91 19.64
N ALA A 183 -11.78 6.92 18.75
CA ALA A 183 -10.57 6.10 18.69
C ALA A 183 -9.32 6.95 18.40
N TYR A 184 -9.46 7.96 17.53
CA TYR A 184 -8.36 8.86 17.13
C TYR A 184 -8.26 10.13 17.99
N GLY A 185 -9.00 10.21 19.09
CA GLY A 185 -8.95 11.34 20.03
C GLY A 185 -9.27 12.68 19.39
N LEU A 186 -10.23 12.72 18.45
CA LEU A 186 -10.76 13.95 17.90
C LEU A 186 -12.08 14.33 18.60
N ASP A 187 -12.18 15.62 18.98
CA ASP A 187 -13.42 16.17 19.53
C ASP A 187 -14.54 16.03 18.49
N PRO A 188 -15.76 15.59 18.88
CA PRO A 188 -16.91 15.53 17.98
C PRO A 188 -17.19 16.84 17.22
N GLN A 189 -16.86 18.01 17.79
CA GLN A 189 -17.05 19.30 17.12
C GLN A 189 -16.19 19.46 15.85
N VAL A 190 -15.09 18.69 15.72
CA VAL A 190 -14.22 18.69 14.53
C VAL A 190 -15.00 18.30 13.28
N GLU A 191 -16.09 17.56 13.39
CA GLU A 191 -16.92 17.20 12.22
C GLU A 191 -17.46 18.44 11.47
N TRP A 192 -17.64 19.56 12.17
CA TRP A 192 -18.16 20.80 11.62
C TRP A 192 -17.09 21.74 11.07
N MET A 193 -15.82 21.47 11.37
CA MET A 193 -14.69 22.27 10.92
C MET A 193 -14.37 22.00 9.44
N TYR A 194 -13.66 22.94 8.84
CA TYR A 194 -13.06 22.81 7.53
C TYR A 194 -11.57 22.45 7.65
N PRO A 195 -10.95 21.85 6.61
CA PRO A 195 -9.54 21.46 6.65
C PRO A 195 -8.56 22.56 7.09
N HIS A 196 -8.80 23.80 6.69
CA HIS A 196 -7.97 24.95 7.05
C HIS A 196 -8.04 25.36 8.53
N GLU A 197 -9.02 24.86 9.28
CA GLU A 197 -9.16 25.08 10.72
C GLU A 197 -8.46 24.00 11.55
N LEU A 198 -7.94 22.93 10.90
CA LEU A 198 -7.28 21.82 11.55
C LEU A 198 -5.80 22.09 11.76
N SER A 199 -5.23 21.57 12.87
CA SER A 199 -3.78 21.39 12.95
C SER A 199 -3.31 20.32 11.97
N GLY A 200 -2.02 20.31 11.63
CA GLY A 200 -1.44 19.29 10.74
C GLY A 200 -1.69 17.86 11.24
N GLY A 201 -1.55 17.64 12.56
CA GLY A 201 -1.84 16.34 13.18
C GLY A 201 -3.32 15.95 13.13
N MET A 202 -4.25 16.91 13.32
CA MET A 202 -5.69 16.64 13.15
C MET A 202 -6.01 16.29 11.70
N ALA A 203 -5.51 17.04 10.73
CA ALA A 203 -5.75 16.79 9.31
C ALA A 203 -5.22 15.40 8.89
N ARG A 204 -4.07 14.98 9.42
CA ARG A 204 -3.51 13.64 9.14
C ARG A 204 -4.39 12.53 9.71
N ARG A 205 -4.86 12.67 10.95
CA ARG A 205 -5.82 11.72 11.56
C ARG A 205 -7.13 11.64 10.77
N VAL A 206 -7.62 12.77 10.26
CA VAL A 206 -8.79 12.81 9.37
C VAL A 206 -8.57 12.01 8.10
N LEU A 207 -7.40 12.14 7.45
CA LEU A 207 -7.05 11.34 6.25
C LEU A 207 -7.05 9.85 6.55
N LEU A 208 -6.48 9.44 7.69
CA LEU A 208 -6.48 8.03 8.10
C LEU A 208 -7.90 7.52 8.36
N MET A 209 -8.74 8.31 9.03
CA MET A 209 -10.16 7.96 9.24
C MET A 209 -10.93 7.85 7.92
N CYS A 210 -10.66 8.71 6.93
CA CYS A 210 -11.24 8.57 5.59
C CYS A 210 -10.88 7.23 4.95
N ALA A 211 -9.63 6.79 5.09
CA ALA A 211 -9.17 5.51 4.55
C ALA A 211 -9.81 4.30 5.26
N LEU A 212 -10.07 4.40 6.56
CA LEU A 212 -10.62 3.32 7.39
C LEU A 212 -12.15 3.25 7.39
N MET A 213 -12.85 4.25 6.83
CA MET A 213 -14.31 4.36 6.89
C MET A 213 -15.04 3.16 6.29
N ASP A 214 -14.57 2.64 5.16
CA ASP A 214 -15.22 1.57 4.40
C ASP A 214 -14.60 0.18 4.64
N GLU A 215 -13.78 0.03 5.70
CA GLU A 215 -13.16 -1.24 6.09
C GLU A 215 -12.51 -1.96 4.89
N PRO A 216 -11.52 -1.32 4.22
CA PRO A 216 -10.88 -1.89 3.04
C PRO A 216 -10.17 -3.20 3.39
N ARG A 217 -9.81 -3.99 2.38
CA ARG A 217 -8.96 -5.16 2.57
C ARG A 217 -7.47 -4.82 2.53
N LEU A 218 -7.10 -3.80 1.76
CA LEU A 218 -5.73 -3.29 1.63
C LEU A 218 -5.70 -1.79 1.92
N ILE A 219 -4.77 -1.36 2.74
CA ILE A 219 -4.41 0.05 2.91
C ILE A 219 -3.05 0.29 2.26
N ILE A 220 -2.98 1.26 1.36
CA ILE A 220 -1.74 1.85 0.89
C ILE A 220 -1.54 3.13 1.70
N ALA A 221 -0.52 3.16 2.55
CA ALA A 221 -0.20 4.32 3.38
C ALA A 221 1.06 5.00 2.80
N ASP A 222 0.87 6.11 2.09
CA ASP A 222 1.97 6.88 1.49
C ASP A 222 2.39 8.01 2.45
N GLU A 223 3.52 7.81 3.14
CA GLU A 223 4.07 8.74 4.12
C GLU A 223 3.03 9.15 5.18
N PRO A 224 2.51 8.22 5.99
CA PRO A 224 1.40 8.53 6.91
C PRO A 224 1.83 9.36 8.13
N THR A 225 3.12 9.44 8.46
CA THR A 225 3.65 10.01 9.70
C THR A 225 4.22 11.43 9.63
N PRO A 226 4.71 11.99 8.50
CA PRO A 226 5.29 13.33 8.47
C PRO A 226 4.35 14.40 9.03
N GLY A 227 4.89 15.28 9.88
CA GLY A 227 4.14 16.36 10.52
C GLY A 227 3.31 15.95 11.74
N LEU A 228 3.40 14.70 12.18
CA LEU A 228 2.96 14.23 13.49
C LEU A 228 4.11 14.32 14.49
N ASP A 229 3.80 14.57 15.76
CA ASP A 229 4.74 14.27 16.84
C ASP A 229 4.95 12.75 16.95
N LEU A 230 6.00 12.34 17.68
CA LEU A 230 6.40 10.94 17.75
C LEU A 230 5.27 10.03 18.30
N ASP A 231 4.55 10.49 19.31
CA ASP A 231 3.49 9.69 19.94
C ASP A 231 2.33 9.47 18.96
N LEU A 232 1.92 10.51 18.23
CA LEU A 232 0.87 10.40 17.19
C LEU A 232 1.33 9.58 15.99
N ALA A 233 2.60 9.66 15.61
CA ALA A 233 3.18 8.85 14.54
C ALA A 233 3.15 7.36 14.91
N VAL A 234 3.55 7.03 16.14
CA VAL A 234 3.49 5.66 16.68
C VAL A 234 2.05 5.16 16.70
N HIS A 235 1.11 5.95 17.24
CA HIS A 235 -0.31 5.57 17.24
C HIS A 235 -0.85 5.30 15.83
N ALA A 236 -0.54 6.16 14.85
CA ALA A 236 -0.99 5.95 13.48
C ALA A 236 -0.45 4.63 12.87
N LEU A 237 0.78 4.26 13.21
CA LEU A 237 1.38 2.99 12.77
C LEU A 237 0.80 1.78 13.53
N ASP A 238 0.55 1.91 14.84
CA ASP A 238 -0.10 0.88 15.65
C ASP A 238 -1.52 0.59 15.14
N ASP A 239 -2.25 1.61 14.66
CA ASP A 239 -3.56 1.44 14.02
C ASP A 239 -3.46 0.66 12.71
N LEU A 240 -2.44 0.93 11.88
CA LEU A 240 -2.17 0.14 10.68
C LEU A 240 -1.79 -1.31 11.04
N ARG A 241 -1.01 -1.52 12.13
CA ARG A 241 -0.70 -2.86 12.63
C ARG A 241 -1.98 -3.58 13.09
N GLY A 242 -2.82 -2.91 13.89
CA GLY A 242 -4.11 -3.46 14.32
C GLY A 242 -5.03 -3.83 13.14
N PHE A 243 -5.03 -3.02 12.08
CA PHE A 243 -5.77 -3.34 10.86
C PHE A 243 -5.21 -4.60 10.16
N ALA A 244 -3.89 -4.74 10.08
CA ALA A 244 -3.28 -5.94 9.50
C ALA A 244 -3.55 -7.17 10.37
N ASP A 245 -3.41 -7.08 11.71
CA ASP A 245 -3.70 -8.17 12.65
C ASP A 245 -5.16 -8.63 12.60
N ALA A 246 -6.08 -7.74 12.23
CA ALA A 246 -7.49 -8.07 11.98
C ALA A 246 -7.73 -8.75 10.61
N GLY A 247 -6.69 -9.01 9.84
CA GLY A 247 -6.75 -9.72 8.55
C GLY A 247 -6.76 -8.79 7.32
N GLY A 248 -6.48 -7.50 7.48
CA GLY A 248 -6.18 -6.61 6.37
C GLY A 248 -4.74 -6.80 5.85
N GLY A 249 -4.40 -6.16 4.74
CA GLY A 249 -3.02 -6.02 4.27
C GLY A 249 -2.62 -4.54 4.26
N VAL A 250 -1.36 -4.23 4.50
CA VAL A 250 -0.84 -2.86 4.45
C VAL A 250 0.39 -2.77 3.57
N LEU A 251 0.38 -1.86 2.62
CA LEU A 251 1.57 -1.39 1.92
C LEU A 251 1.96 -0.04 2.52
N LEU A 252 2.96 -0.04 3.39
CA LEU A 252 3.46 1.16 4.05
C LEU A 252 4.61 1.75 3.24
N ILE A 253 4.41 2.90 2.64
CA ILE A 253 5.46 3.63 1.92
C ILE A 253 5.98 4.73 2.84
N THR A 254 7.30 4.72 3.12
CA THR A 254 7.91 5.75 3.98
C THR A 254 9.41 5.88 3.73
N HIS A 255 9.97 7.02 4.12
CA HIS A 255 11.42 7.21 4.24
C HIS A 255 11.90 7.04 5.69
N ASP A 256 10.98 6.95 6.66
CA ASP A 256 11.31 6.70 8.07
C ASP A 256 11.38 5.18 8.33
N ILE A 257 12.60 4.66 8.24
CA ILE A 257 12.85 3.23 8.38
C ILE A 257 12.64 2.77 9.83
N GLU A 258 13.05 3.57 10.82
CA GLU A 258 12.94 3.19 12.22
C GLU A 258 11.49 2.98 12.64
N LEU A 259 10.61 3.89 12.24
CA LEU A 259 9.18 3.75 12.47
C LEU A 259 8.59 2.59 11.69
N ALA A 260 9.03 2.37 10.44
CA ALA A 260 8.57 1.24 9.63
C ALA A 260 8.93 -0.12 10.26
N LEU A 261 10.18 -0.26 10.76
CA LEU A 261 10.65 -1.51 11.38
C LEU A 261 9.90 -1.91 12.65
N ARG A 262 9.19 -0.96 13.31
CA ARG A 262 8.39 -1.26 14.51
C ARG A 262 7.11 -2.05 14.19
N VAL A 263 6.56 -1.88 12.99
CA VAL A 263 5.24 -2.40 12.63
C VAL A 263 5.25 -3.34 11.44
N ALA A 264 6.27 -3.28 10.59
CA ALA A 264 6.36 -4.09 9.39
C ALA A 264 6.75 -5.55 9.68
N ASP A 265 6.27 -6.45 8.85
CA ASP A 265 6.70 -7.87 8.79
C ASP A 265 7.85 -8.03 7.80
N ARG A 266 7.78 -7.32 6.66
CA ARG A 266 8.79 -7.33 5.61
C ARG A 266 9.10 -5.93 5.16
N VAL A 267 10.31 -5.75 4.66
CA VAL A 267 10.82 -4.49 4.11
C VAL A 267 11.27 -4.70 2.68
N ALA A 268 10.75 -3.88 1.79
CA ALA A 268 11.18 -3.75 0.40
C ALA A 268 11.99 -2.45 0.25
N VAL A 269 13.28 -2.58 0.00
CA VAL A 269 14.17 -1.43 -0.20
C VAL A 269 14.04 -0.95 -1.62
N PHE A 270 13.59 0.29 -1.77
CA PHE A 270 13.31 0.93 -3.05
C PHE A 270 14.43 1.90 -3.43
N SER A 271 15.01 1.73 -4.59
CA SER A 271 16.04 2.62 -5.18
C SER A 271 15.88 2.69 -6.69
N ASP A 272 16.10 3.86 -7.24
CA ASP A 272 16.14 4.09 -8.71
C ASP A 272 14.95 3.47 -9.46
N GLY A 273 13.74 3.61 -8.92
CA GLY A 273 12.51 3.17 -9.58
C GLY A 273 12.19 1.68 -9.48
N THR A 274 12.95 0.90 -8.70
CA THR A 274 12.69 -0.54 -8.50
C THR A 274 12.94 -0.98 -7.06
N ILE A 275 12.57 -2.22 -6.73
CA ILE A 275 12.90 -2.86 -5.45
C ILE A 275 14.23 -3.59 -5.62
N VAL A 276 15.24 -3.11 -4.90
CA VAL A 276 16.61 -3.66 -4.96
C VAL A 276 16.86 -4.79 -3.97
N GLU A 277 16.06 -4.84 -2.90
CA GLU A 277 16.10 -5.91 -1.90
C GLU A 277 14.77 -6.00 -1.17
N GLU A 278 14.29 -7.21 -0.94
CA GLU A 278 13.14 -7.50 -0.09
C GLU A 278 13.55 -8.53 0.96
N THR A 279 13.22 -8.26 2.23
CA THR A 279 13.69 -9.08 3.35
C THR A 279 12.76 -8.95 4.56
N GLY A 280 12.80 -9.90 5.49
CA GLY A 280 12.13 -9.79 6.78
C GLY A 280 12.75 -8.68 7.63
N VAL A 281 11.95 -8.09 8.52
CA VAL A 281 12.38 -7.00 9.39
C VAL A 281 13.57 -7.39 10.28
N GLU A 282 13.67 -8.65 10.66
CA GLU A 282 14.76 -9.20 11.49
C GLU A 282 16.15 -9.03 10.84
N ASN A 283 16.21 -8.95 9.50
CA ASN A 283 17.47 -8.76 8.79
C ASN A 283 17.98 -7.32 8.83
N PHE A 284 17.15 -6.37 9.29
CA PHE A 284 17.59 -5.00 9.57
C PHE A 284 18.26 -4.85 10.95
N ALA A 285 18.47 -5.92 11.68
CA ALA A 285 19.24 -5.90 12.94
C ALA A 285 20.73 -5.57 12.71
N SER A 286 21.30 -5.85 11.51
CA SER A 286 22.70 -5.62 11.18
C SER A 286 22.89 -5.31 9.70
N ALA A 287 23.83 -4.42 9.37
CA ALA A 287 24.23 -4.20 7.97
C ALA A 287 24.78 -5.47 7.28
N GLY A 288 25.35 -6.42 8.07
CA GLY A 288 25.92 -7.66 7.55
C GLY A 288 24.90 -8.66 7.03
N THR A 289 23.66 -8.57 7.46
CA THR A 289 22.54 -9.43 7.03
C THR A 289 21.88 -8.94 5.75
N LEU A 290 22.09 -7.67 5.37
CA LEU A 290 21.56 -7.07 4.16
C LEU A 290 22.46 -7.38 2.96
N ARG A 291 21.85 -7.69 1.81
CA ARG A 291 22.56 -8.14 0.61
C ARG A 291 22.95 -7.00 -0.30
N HIS A 292 22.03 -6.06 -0.55
CA HIS A 292 22.26 -4.96 -1.48
C HIS A 292 23.12 -3.84 -0.86
N PRO A 293 24.09 -3.28 -1.59
CA PRO A 293 24.92 -2.19 -1.06
C PRO A 293 24.10 -0.96 -0.60
N PHE A 294 23.03 -0.62 -1.32
CA PHE A 294 22.15 0.48 -0.96
C PHE A 294 21.41 0.21 0.35
N SER A 295 20.93 -1.03 0.59
CA SER A 295 20.27 -1.43 1.84
C SER A 295 21.24 -1.27 3.02
N ARG A 296 22.51 -1.68 2.85
CA ARG A 296 23.54 -1.51 3.87
C ARG A 296 23.86 -0.02 4.13
N ALA A 297 23.90 0.80 3.07
CA ALA A 297 24.09 2.24 3.22
C ALA A 297 22.92 2.89 3.96
N LEU A 298 21.70 2.48 3.62
CA LEU A 298 20.47 2.94 4.24
C LEU A 298 20.43 2.59 5.74
N TRP A 299 20.82 1.35 6.10
CA TRP A 299 20.94 0.91 7.49
C TRP A 299 21.95 1.75 8.28
N ARG A 300 23.13 2.06 7.68
CA ARG A 300 24.17 2.89 8.34
C ARG A 300 23.73 4.34 8.54
N ALA A 301 22.84 4.83 7.69
CA ALA A 301 22.34 6.20 7.79
C ALA A 301 21.20 6.35 8.84
N MET A 302 20.74 5.25 9.44
CA MET A 302 19.72 5.33 10.50
C MET A 302 20.29 5.98 11.76
N PRO A 303 19.52 6.83 12.45
CA PRO A 303 19.91 7.38 13.74
C PRO A 303 20.35 6.28 14.72
N GLY A 304 21.46 6.50 15.43
CA GLY A 304 22.04 5.55 16.38
C GLY A 304 23.01 4.52 15.77
N HIS A 305 23.08 4.38 14.45
CA HIS A 305 24.02 3.46 13.80
C HIS A 305 25.29 4.14 13.29
N GLU A 306 25.32 5.46 13.18
CA GLU A 306 26.50 6.24 12.75
C GLU A 306 27.71 6.09 13.69
N PHE A 307 27.49 5.89 14.99
CA PHE A 307 28.56 5.73 15.98
C PHE A 307 29.25 4.36 15.95
N ALA A 308 28.61 3.32 15.44
CA ALA A 308 29.19 1.97 15.34
C ALA A 308 30.30 1.88 14.29
N VAL A 309 30.28 2.73 13.26
CA VAL A 309 31.29 2.75 12.19
C VAL A 309 32.56 3.44 12.65
N ALA A 310 32.46 4.49 13.48
CA ALA A 310 33.62 5.20 14.01
C ALA A 310 34.41 4.39 15.07
N ALA A 311 33.70 3.56 15.86
CA ALA A 311 34.31 2.70 16.88
C ALA A 311 35.06 1.48 16.29
N GLY A 312 34.57 0.93 15.15
CA GLY A 312 35.22 -0.18 14.44
C GLY A 312 36.49 0.22 13.68
N ALA A 313 36.59 1.49 13.19
CA ALA A 313 37.71 1.97 12.48
C ALA A 313 38.89 2.43 13.38
N ALA A 314 38.65 2.59 14.68
CA ALA A 314 39.69 2.98 15.67
C ALA A 314 40.40 1.75 16.31
N GLY A 315 39.98 0.52 16.00
CA GLY A 315 40.52 -0.71 16.59
C GLY A 315 41.51 -1.50 15.75
N GLU A 316 41.80 -1.10 14.50
CA GLU A 316 42.75 -1.82 13.61
C GLU A 316 44.03 -1.02 13.29
N GLY A 317 44.53 -0.30 14.22
CA GLY A 317 45.78 0.40 14.05
C GLY A 317 46.58 0.51 15.32
N ASP A 318 47.09 -0.62 15.86
CA ASP A 318 48.33 -0.75 16.66
C ASP A 318 48.53 -2.23 17.09
N GLU A 319 49.23 -3.00 16.23
CA GLU A 319 50.18 -4.05 16.62
C GLU A 319 51.21 -4.29 15.50
#